data_338b2d9355b51c28b50610a08c9b7f90
#
_entry.id   338b2d9355b51c28b50610a08c9b7f90
#
_cell.length_a   1.000
_cell.length_b   1.000
_cell.length_c   1.000
_cell.angle_alpha   90.00
_cell.angle_beta   90.00
_cell.angle_gamma   90.00
#
_symmetry.space_group_name_H-M   'P 1'
#
loop_
_entity.id
_entity.type
_entity.pdbx_description
1 polymer ?
#
loop_
_entity_poly.entity_id
_entity_poly.type
_entity_poly.pdbx_seq_one_letter_code
_entity_poly.pdbx_strand_id
1 'polypeptide(L)'
;WFTVYPDTNSFYCFGCGAGGDVISFIRRIDNLDYVEAVKTVAQMAGMSMPEDGYDDTLAKRRMRLLAANREAARFFNACLMDEKNRPALDYFLRRALTTATIRHFGLGYAPDSWHALTEHLRSKGFTYEEMVLANLVRRSDKNGKANYYDNFRNRVMFPIIDLRGNVIAFGGRVMDDSKPKYINTSDTPVYKKSNGVFALNFAKNANENKLLLVEGYMDVIALHQAGFTNAIACLGTAFTSEQANLLSRYAEEIIICYDNDGAGREAT
;
A
#
# COMPACT_ATOMS: atom_id res chain seq x y z
N TRP A 1 -22.21 10.94 18.45
CA TRP A 1 -23.06 10.59 17.30
C TRP A 1 -22.95 9.14 16.88
N PHE A 2 -22.19 8.32 17.60
CA PHE A 2 -22.09 6.88 17.45
C PHE A 2 -22.86 6.21 18.60
N THR A 3 -23.82 5.35 18.25
CA THR A 3 -24.67 4.68 19.22
C THR A 3 -24.55 3.17 19.06
N VAL A 4 -24.39 2.47 20.18
CA VAL A 4 -24.47 1.01 20.25
C VAL A 4 -25.80 0.62 20.85
N TYR A 5 -26.46 -0.36 20.27
CA TYR A 5 -27.72 -0.92 20.70
C TYR A 5 -27.48 -2.35 21.23
N PRO A 6 -27.27 -2.54 22.55
CA PRO A 6 -26.97 -3.84 23.12
C PRO A 6 -28.07 -4.88 22.87
N ASP A 7 -29.32 -4.44 22.91
CA ASP A 7 -30.48 -5.34 22.76
C ASP A 7 -30.58 -5.98 21.37
N THR A 8 -30.04 -5.31 20.35
CA THR A 8 -30.02 -5.80 18.96
C THR A 8 -28.62 -6.19 18.48
N ASN A 9 -27.59 -6.08 19.35
CA ASN A 9 -26.17 -6.29 19.00
C ASN A 9 -25.76 -5.51 17.75
N SER A 10 -26.23 -4.28 17.63
CA SER A 10 -26.00 -3.44 16.47
C SER A 10 -25.46 -2.07 16.83
N PHE A 11 -24.95 -1.36 15.84
CA PHE A 11 -24.51 0.03 15.98
C PHE A 11 -25.04 0.88 14.84
N TYR A 12 -25.10 2.19 15.09
CA TYR A 12 -25.35 3.18 14.06
C TYR A 12 -24.59 4.47 14.35
N CYS A 13 -23.93 5.02 13.31
CA CYS A 13 -23.26 6.31 13.37
C CYS A 13 -24.08 7.36 12.62
N PHE A 14 -24.69 8.31 13.34
CA PHE A 14 -25.49 9.38 12.74
C PHE A 14 -24.65 10.41 11.96
N GLY A 15 -23.31 10.42 12.17
CA GLY A 15 -22.40 11.31 11.44
C GLY A 15 -22.08 10.83 10.04
N CYS A 16 -21.80 9.52 9.86
CA CYS A 16 -21.39 8.96 8.57
C CYS A 16 -22.36 7.93 7.99
N GLY A 17 -23.52 7.68 8.64
CA GLY A 17 -24.52 6.70 8.20
C GLY A 17 -24.07 5.23 8.32
N ALA A 18 -22.92 4.95 8.91
CA ALA A 18 -22.43 3.59 9.08
C ALA A 18 -23.26 2.86 10.15
N GLY A 19 -23.76 1.69 9.82
CA GLY A 19 -24.49 0.83 10.75
C GLY A 19 -24.31 -0.64 10.43
N GLY A 20 -24.72 -1.50 11.35
CA GLY A 20 -24.67 -2.95 11.21
C GLY A 20 -24.46 -3.68 12.52
N ASP A 21 -24.10 -4.95 12.42
CA ASP A 21 -23.76 -5.83 13.54
C ASP A 21 -22.28 -5.72 13.94
N VAL A 22 -21.86 -6.51 14.93
CA VAL A 22 -20.47 -6.56 15.42
C VAL A 22 -19.48 -6.93 14.31
N ILE A 23 -19.86 -7.82 13.40
CA ILE A 23 -18.98 -8.22 12.27
C ILE A 23 -18.81 -7.05 11.31
N SER A 24 -19.88 -6.36 10.99
CA SER A 24 -19.87 -5.15 10.16
C SER A 24 -19.03 -4.03 10.79
N PHE A 25 -19.06 -3.91 12.13
CA PHE A 25 -18.24 -2.97 12.88
C PHE A 25 -16.75 -3.29 12.74
N ILE A 26 -16.34 -4.51 13.03
CA ILE A 26 -14.94 -4.96 12.93
C ILE A 26 -14.43 -4.88 11.48
N ARG A 27 -15.27 -5.26 10.49
CA ARG A 27 -14.94 -5.08 9.07
C ARG A 27 -14.55 -3.64 8.72
N ARG A 28 -15.31 -2.68 9.24
CA ARG A 28 -15.10 -1.26 8.95
C ARG A 28 -13.91 -0.68 9.70
N ILE A 29 -13.77 -1.00 11.00
CA ILE A 29 -12.69 -0.45 11.83
C ILE A 29 -11.33 -0.99 11.41
N ASP A 30 -11.25 -2.29 11.17
CA ASP A 30 -9.99 -2.96 10.85
C ASP A 30 -9.77 -3.13 9.34
N ASN A 31 -10.71 -2.62 8.51
CA ASN A 31 -10.69 -2.79 7.05
C ASN A 31 -10.53 -4.25 6.62
N LEU A 32 -11.31 -5.14 7.27
CA LEU A 32 -11.31 -6.57 7.03
C LEU A 32 -12.32 -6.99 5.96
N ASP A 33 -12.06 -8.11 5.29
CA ASP A 33 -13.13 -8.80 4.61
C ASP A 33 -14.09 -9.47 5.63
N TYR A 34 -15.20 -10.04 5.13
CA TYR A 34 -16.21 -10.63 6.02
C TYR A 34 -15.67 -11.79 6.85
N VAL A 35 -14.90 -12.67 6.22
CA VAL A 35 -14.35 -13.87 6.86
C VAL A 35 -13.30 -13.52 7.91
N GLU A 36 -12.41 -12.58 7.59
CA GLU A 36 -11.42 -12.06 8.53
C GLU A 36 -12.08 -11.43 9.76
N ALA A 37 -13.15 -10.65 9.56
CA ALA A 37 -13.90 -10.05 10.66
C ALA A 37 -14.59 -11.12 11.53
N VAL A 38 -15.21 -12.13 10.92
CA VAL A 38 -15.81 -13.26 11.66
C VAL A 38 -14.76 -13.99 12.48
N LYS A 39 -13.58 -14.28 11.91
CA LYS A 39 -12.47 -14.91 12.64
C LYS A 39 -12.01 -14.05 13.81
N THR A 40 -11.89 -12.73 13.61
CA THR A 40 -11.49 -11.79 14.67
C THR A 40 -12.51 -11.77 15.79
N VAL A 41 -13.81 -11.69 15.47
CA VAL A 41 -14.89 -11.70 16.48
C VAL A 41 -14.95 -13.04 17.20
N ALA A 42 -14.82 -14.15 16.49
CA ALA A 42 -14.78 -15.49 17.10
C ALA A 42 -13.60 -15.63 18.08
N GLN A 43 -12.42 -15.15 17.70
CA GLN A 43 -11.24 -15.15 18.56
C GLN A 43 -11.45 -14.28 19.82
N MET A 44 -12.06 -13.09 19.67
CA MET A 44 -12.41 -12.22 20.81
C MET A 44 -13.43 -12.89 21.75
N ALA A 45 -14.34 -13.70 21.20
CA ALA A 45 -15.34 -14.44 21.95
C ALA A 45 -14.82 -15.76 22.52
N GLY A 46 -13.54 -16.12 22.30
CA GLY A 46 -12.97 -17.40 22.74
C GLY A 46 -13.56 -18.60 22.00
N MET A 47 -14.17 -18.39 20.84
CA MET A 47 -14.80 -19.44 20.02
C MET A 47 -13.82 -19.96 18.97
N SER A 48 -13.72 -21.29 18.84
CA SER A 48 -13.04 -21.90 17.70
C SER A 48 -13.95 -21.89 16.49
N MET A 49 -13.43 -21.42 15.34
CA MET A 49 -14.13 -21.53 14.08
C MET A 49 -14.15 -23.00 13.61
N PRO A 50 -15.27 -23.51 13.06
CA PRO A 50 -15.29 -24.80 12.41
C PRO A 50 -14.24 -24.84 11.29
N GLU A 51 -13.46 -25.91 11.22
CA GLU A 51 -12.44 -26.08 10.16
C GLU A 51 -13.06 -26.38 8.78
N ASP A 52 -14.32 -26.73 8.73
CA ASP A 52 -15.01 -27.15 7.52
C ASP A 52 -16.01 -26.10 7.02
N GLY A 53 -15.73 -25.50 5.86
CA GLY A 53 -16.75 -24.94 4.98
C GLY A 53 -16.68 -23.45 4.62
N TYR A 54 -15.77 -22.66 5.16
CA TYR A 54 -15.54 -21.30 4.64
C TYR A 54 -14.25 -21.23 3.82
N ASP A 55 -14.31 -20.56 2.68
CA ASP A 55 -13.29 -20.53 1.64
C ASP A 55 -11.91 -20.05 2.17
N ASP A 56 -11.23 -20.98 2.87
CA ASP A 56 -9.84 -20.84 3.33
C ASP A 56 -8.88 -20.53 2.16
N THR A 57 -9.32 -20.78 0.93
CA THR A 57 -8.55 -20.49 -0.27
C THR A 57 -8.36 -19.01 -0.51
N LEU A 58 -9.38 -18.17 -0.28
CA LEU A 58 -9.26 -16.70 -0.45
C LEU A 58 -8.35 -16.09 0.61
N ALA A 59 -8.52 -16.50 1.87
CA ALA A 59 -7.66 -16.04 2.95
C ALA A 59 -6.21 -16.50 2.76
N LYS A 60 -5.98 -17.75 2.41
CA LYS A 60 -4.65 -18.29 2.08
C LYS A 60 -4.05 -17.55 0.87
N ARG A 61 -4.83 -17.32 -0.17
CA ARG A 61 -4.40 -16.57 -1.35
C ARG A 61 -3.97 -15.15 -0.99
N ARG A 62 -4.77 -14.44 -0.19
CA ARG A 62 -4.44 -13.11 0.31
C ARG A 62 -3.12 -13.11 1.10
N MET A 63 -2.94 -14.04 2.03
CA MET A 63 -1.71 -14.20 2.80
C MET A 63 -0.50 -14.47 1.90
N ARG A 64 -0.65 -15.29 0.87
CA ARG A 64 0.41 -15.57 -0.12
C ARG A 64 0.80 -14.33 -0.91
N LEU A 65 -0.17 -13.49 -1.35
CA LEU A 65 0.10 -12.25 -2.07
C LEU A 65 0.81 -11.22 -1.17
N LEU A 66 0.39 -11.08 0.09
CA LEU A 66 1.08 -10.22 1.06
C LEU A 66 2.50 -10.70 1.35
N ALA A 67 2.70 -12.02 1.42
CA ALA A 67 4.04 -12.60 1.58
C ALA A 67 4.92 -12.33 0.35
N ALA A 68 4.40 -12.43 -0.87
CA ALA A 68 5.11 -12.10 -2.10
C ALA A 68 5.50 -10.62 -2.15
N ASN A 69 4.59 -9.70 -1.81
CA ASN A 69 4.87 -8.27 -1.73
C ASN A 69 5.95 -7.96 -0.68
N ARG A 70 5.88 -8.57 0.51
CA ARG A 70 6.89 -8.38 1.55
C ARG A 70 8.28 -8.88 1.10
N GLU A 71 8.32 -10.02 0.42
CA GLU A 71 9.58 -10.56 -0.11
C GLU A 71 10.13 -9.68 -1.25
N ALA A 72 9.26 -9.15 -2.12
CA ALA A 72 9.63 -8.18 -3.16
C ALA A 72 10.20 -6.89 -2.55
N ALA A 73 9.60 -6.37 -1.46
CA ALA A 73 10.12 -5.19 -0.76
C ALA A 73 11.52 -5.44 -0.19
N ARG A 74 11.77 -6.62 0.40
CA ARG A 74 13.09 -7.01 0.89
C ARG A 74 14.11 -7.11 -0.24
N PHE A 75 13.73 -7.70 -1.36
CA PHE A 75 14.55 -7.80 -2.56
C PHE A 75 14.92 -6.42 -3.09
N PHE A 76 13.96 -5.52 -3.28
CA PHE A 76 14.21 -4.16 -3.76
C PHE A 76 15.10 -3.37 -2.80
N ASN A 77 14.88 -3.52 -1.49
CA ASN A 77 15.73 -2.84 -0.50
C ASN A 77 17.16 -3.39 -0.52
N ALA A 78 17.34 -4.71 -0.62
CA ALA A 78 18.66 -5.32 -0.76
C ALA A 78 19.35 -4.85 -2.05
N CYS A 79 18.63 -4.78 -3.17
CA CYS A 79 19.17 -4.23 -4.42
C CYS A 79 19.60 -2.77 -4.29
N LEU A 80 18.86 -1.93 -3.55
CA LEU A 80 19.23 -0.53 -3.31
C LEU A 80 20.53 -0.42 -2.51
N MET A 81 20.78 -1.34 -1.59
CA MET A 81 21.97 -1.34 -0.72
C MET A 81 23.18 -2.05 -1.35
N ASP A 82 23.01 -2.71 -2.50
CA ASP A 82 24.11 -3.35 -3.23
C ASP A 82 24.98 -2.27 -3.93
N GLU A 83 26.28 -2.32 -3.71
CA GLU A 83 27.27 -1.39 -4.33
C GLU A 83 27.17 -1.37 -5.87
N LYS A 84 26.75 -2.46 -6.51
CA LYS A 84 26.50 -2.51 -7.95
C LYS A 84 25.43 -1.54 -8.42
N ASN A 85 24.51 -1.18 -7.53
CA ASN A 85 23.38 -0.30 -7.79
C ASN A 85 23.57 1.08 -7.13
N ARG A 86 24.79 1.47 -6.84
CA ARG A 86 25.14 2.74 -6.19
C ARG A 86 24.42 3.96 -6.78
N PRO A 87 24.24 4.08 -8.11
CA PRO A 87 23.49 5.19 -8.70
C PRO A 87 22.04 5.33 -8.20
N ALA A 88 21.41 4.21 -7.81
CA ALA A 88 20.05 4.24 -7.26
C ALA A 88 20.01 4.79 -5.83
N LEU A 89 20.98 4.45 -4.99
CA LEU A 89 21.15 5.03 -3.67
C LEU A 89 21.49 6.52 -3.77
N ASP A 90 22.42 6.88 -4.65
CA ASP A 90 22.83 8.25 -4.89
C ASP A 90 21.66 9.12 -5.40
N TYR A 91 20.70 8.54 -6.12
CA TYR A 91 19.48 9.23 -6.51
C TYR A 91 18.73 9.78 -5.30
N PHE A 92 18.56 8.99 -4.24
CA PHE A 92 17.90 9.43 -3.00
C PHE A 92 18.78 10.41 -2.20
N LEU A 93 20.09 10.16 -2.11
CA LEU A 93 21.02 11.03 -1.39
C LEU A 93 21.11 12.42 -2.02
N ARG A 94 21.15 12.52 -3.36
CA ARG A 94 21.10 13.82 -4.08
C ARG A 94 19.80 14.60 -3.84
N ARG A 95 18.73 13.93 -3.43
CA ARG A 95 17.47 14.55 -3.00
C ARG A 95 17.44 14.82 -1.49
N ALA A 96 18.61 14.82 -0.86
CA ALA A 96 18.81 15.09 0.55
C ALA A 96 18.11 14.12 1.51
N LEU A 97 17.74 12.90 1.05
CA LEU A 97 17.20 11.89 1.95
C LEU A 97 18.32 11.25 2.77
N THR A 98 18.09 11.13 4.07
CA THR A 98 19.01 10.43 4.97
C THR A 98 18.88 8.92 4.86
N THR A 99 19.92 8.17 5.21
CA THR A 99 19.86 6.71 5.28
C THR A 99 18.77 6.22 6.26
N ALA A 100 18.56 6.96 7.35
CA ALA A 100 17.50 6.67 8.31
C ALA A 100 16.11 6.76 7.66
N THR A 101 15.85 7.81 6.89
CA THR A 101 14.60 8.01 6.14
C THR A 101 14.40 6.92 5.07
N ILE A 102 15.44 6.59 4.32
CA ILE A 102 15.41 5.52 3.32
C ILE A 102 15.01 4.18 3.97
N ARG A 103 15.56 3.86 5.13
CA ARG A 103 15.22 2.65 5.90
C ARG A 103 13.81 2.71 6.49
N HIS A 104 13.43 3.85 7.04
CA HIS A 104 12.10 4.05 7.64
C HIS A 104 10.98 3.77 6.65
N PHE A 105 11.09 4.29 5.43
CA PHE A 105 10.12 4.07 4.36
C PHE A 105 10.32 2.73 3.61
N GLY A 106 11.38 1.98 3.90
CA GLY A 106 11.69 0.74 3.21
C GLY A 106 11.95 0.92 1.71
N LEU A 107 12.56 2.06 1.33
CA LEU A 107 12.81 2.38 -0.07
C LEU A 107 13.71 1.33 -0.72
N GLY A 108 13.56 1.13 -2.03
CA GLY A 108 14.24 0.09 -2.75
C GLY A 108 14.66 0.50 -4.17
N TYR A 109 15.22 -0.47 -4.87
CA TYR A 109 15.55 -0.37 -6.30
C TYR A 109 15.17 -1.65 -7.03
N ALA A 110 14.44 -1.52 -8.12
CA ALA A 110 14.18 -2.58 -9.07
C ALA A 110 15.31 -2.56 -10.12
N PRO A 111 16.15 -3.60 -10.19
CA PRO A 111 17.27 -3.64 -11.13
C PRO A 111 16.84 -3.51 -12.58
N ASP A 112 17.77 -3.11 -13.45
CA ASP A 112 17.56 -3.12 -14.90
C ASP A 112 17.67 -4.55 -15.43
N SER A 113 16.66 -5.33 -15.14
CA SER A 113 16.55 -6.74 -15.51
C SER A 113 15.10 -7.10 -15.79
N TRP A 114 14.90 -8.00 -16.74
CA TRP A 114 13.57 -8.50 -17.08
C TRP A 114 13.06 -9.57 -16.13
N HIS A 115 13.95 -10.23 -15.35
CA HIS A 115 13.61 -11.44 -14.60
C HIS A 115 14.18 -11.51 -13.18
N ALA A 116 14.95 -10.51 -12.73
CA ALA A 116 15.65 -10.57 -11.44
C ALA A 116 14.69 -10.78 -10.25
N LEU A 117 13.58 -10.05 -10.19
CA LEU A 117 12.55 -10.26 -9.17
C LEU A 117 11.82 -11.58 -9.37
N THR A 118 11.46 -11.91 -10.62
CA THR A 118 10.79 -13.18 -10.97
C THR A 118 11.61 -14.37 -10.50
N GLU A 119 12.89 -14.42 -10.80
CA GLU A 119 13.81 -15.51 -10.39
C GLU A 119 13.94 -15.56 -8.85
N HIS A 120 14.11 -14.40 -8.22
CA HIS A 120 14.17 -14.32 -6.76
C HIS A 120 12.91 -14.88 -6.10
N LEU A 121 11.73 -14.45 -6.53
CA LEU A 121 10.46 -14.93 -5.95
C LEU A 121 10.21 -16.41 -6.24
N ARG A 122 10.61 -16.88 -7.42
CA ARG A 122 10.58 -18.32 -7.75
C ARG A 122 11.46 -19.14 -6.81
N SER A 123 12.66 -18.68 -6.49
CA SER A 123 13.55 -19.33 -5.53
C SER A 123 12.97 -19.39 -4.11
N LYS A 124 12.04 -18.48 -3.78
CA LYS A 124 11.29 -18.45 -2.52
C LYS A 124 9.98 -19.26 -2.54
N GLY A 125 9.71 -19.98 -3.64
CA GLY A 125 8.54 -20.85 -3.77
C GLY A 125 7.24 -20.14 -4.12
N PHE A 126 7.30 -18.93 -4.72
CA PHE A 126 6.12 -18.27 -5.27
C PHE A 126 5.85 -18.76 -6.70
N THR A 127 4.57 -18.91 -7.04
CA THR A 127 4.16 -19.31 -8.39
C THR A 127 4.08 -18.08 -9.31
N TYR A 128 4.12 -18.29 -10.63
CA TYR A 128 3.91 -17.22 -11.61
C TYR A 128 2.53 -16.57 -11.46
N GLU A 129 1.52 -17.36 -11.15
CA GLU A 129 0.16 -16.87 -10.92
C GLU A 129 0.10 -15.92 -9.73
N GLU A 130 0.69 -16.28 -8.59
CA GLU A 130 0.76 -15.41 -7.41
C GLU A 130 1.48 -14.09 -7.72
N MET A 131 2.60 -14.13 -8.45
CA MET A 131 3.37 -12.94 -8.82
C MET A 131 2.61 -12.03 -9.79
N VAL A 132 1.86 -12.61 -10.75
CA VAL A 132 1.01 -11.84 -11.67
C VAL A 132 -0.18 -11.22 -10.94
N LEU A 133 -0.83 -11.96 -10.03
CA LEU A 133 -1.93 -11.44 -9.22
C LEU A 133 -1.48 -10.33 -8.26
N ALA A 134 -0.25 -10.39 -7.75
CA ALA A 134 0.36 -9.32 -6.97
C ALA A 134 0.82 -8.12 -7.82
N ASN A 135 0.69 -8.20 -9.15
CA ASN A 135 1.18 -7.20 -10.11
C ASN A 135 2.70 -6.92 -10.01
N LEU A 136 3.46 -7.89 -9.49
CA LEU A 136 4.93 -7.86 -9.44
C LEU A 136 5.55 -8.30 -10.76
N VAL A 137 4.88 -9.19 -11.45
CA VAL A 137 5.28 -9.80 -12.73
C VAL A 137 4.15 -9.61 -13.74
N ARG A 138 4.51 -9.41 -14.99
CA ARG A 138 3.58 -9.39 -16.13
C ARG A 138 3.69 -10.67 -16.92
N ARG A 139 2.55 -11.10 -17.45
CA ARG A 139 2.47 -12.17 -18.44
C ARG A 139 2.24 -11.57 -19.83
N SER A 140 2.95 -12.06 -20.83
CA SER A 140 2.65 -11.82 -22.24
C SER A 140 2.63 -13.15 -22.98
N ASP A 141 1.69 -13.28 -23.92
CA ASP A 141 1.61 -14.46 -24.77
C ASP A 141 2.20 -14.09 -26.15
N LYS A 142 3.39 -14.61 -26.45
CA LYS A 142 4.03 -14.49 -27.75
C LYS A 142 4.18 -15.87 -28.38
N ASN A 143 3.67 -16.03 -29.62
CA ASN A 143 3.75 -17.28 -30.39
C ASN A 143 3.24 -18.51 -29.62
N GLY A 144 2.13 -18.37 -28.87
CA GLY A 144 1.54 -19.46 -28.10
C GLY A 144 2.33 -19.88 -26.85
N LYS A 145 3.39 -19.14 -26.48
CA LYS A 145 4.16 -19.37 -25.25
C LYS A 145 3.94 -18.21 -24.28
N ALA A 146 3.59 -18.56 -23.03
CA ALA A 146 3.54 -17.59 -21.93
C ALA A 146 4.96 -17.15 -21.57
N ASN A 147 5.19 -15.84 -21.57
CA ASN A 147 6.41 -15.22 -21.12
C ASN A 147 6.09 -14.36 -19.88
N TYR A 148 6.92 -14.46 -18.84
CA TYR A 148 6.75 -13.75 -17.58
C TYR A 148 7.95 -12.84 -17.35
N TYR A 149 7.70 -11.58 -17.00
CA TYR A 149 8.76 -10.58 -16.80
C TYR A 149 8.40 -9.59 -15.70
N ASP A 150 9.43 -9.01 -15.07
CA ASP A 150 9.27 -8.07 -13.96
C ASP A 150 8.49 -6.84 -14.38
N ASN A 151 7.50 -6.44 -13.58
CA ASN A 151 6.69 -5.24 -13.84
C ASN A 151 7.51 -3.96 -13.64
N PHE A 152 8.38 -3.95 -12.64
CA PHE A 152 9.24 -2.81 -12.32
C PHE A 152 10.69 -3.13 -12.73
N ARG A 153 11.31 -2.24 -13.50
CA ARG A 153 12.68 -2.36 -13.99
C ARG A 153 13.34 -1.00 -14.03
N ASN A 154 14.61 -0.92 -13.63
CA ASN A 154 15.40 0.32 -13.59
C ASN A 154 14.67 1.49 -12.92
N ARG A 155 14.10 1.24 -11.72
CA ARG A 155 13.30 2.21 -10.98
C ARG A 155 13.64 2.20 -9.50
N VAL A 156 13.68 3.38 -8.89
CA VAL A 156 13.60 3.48 -7.42
C VAL A 156 12.19 3.15 -6.96
N MET A 157 12.09 2.40 -5.85
CA MET A 157 10.85 1.77 -5.41
C MET A 157 10.35 2.33 -4.09
N PHE A 158 9.04 2.53 -4.02
CA PHE A 158 8.30 3.04 -2.88
C PHE A 158 7.27 1.99 -2.46
N PRO A 159 7.49 1.22 -1.37
CA PRO A 159 6.48 0.29 -0.90
C PRO A 159 5.29 1.05 -0.32
N ILE A 160 4.09 0.63 -0.70
CA ILE A 160 2.83 1.12 -0.15
C ILE A 160 2.42 0.15 0.95
N ILE A 161 2.28 0.68 2.17
CA ILE A 161 2.07 -0.11 3.38
C ILE A 161 0.67 0.19 3.93
N ASP A 162 -0.09 -0.85 4.23
CA ASP A 162 -1.40 -0.72 4.84
C ASP A 162 -1.33 -0.34 6.34
N LEU A 163 -2.47 -0.07 6.95
CA LEU A 163 -2.57 0.31 8.36
C LEU A 163 -2.10 -0.77 9.35
N ARG A 164 -1.92 -2.00 8.88
CA ARG A 164 -1.43 -3.16 9.65
C ARG A 164 0.06 -3.41 9.46
N GLY A 165 0.74 -2.61 8.61
CA GLY A 165 2.15 -2.78 8.30
C GLY A 165 2.44 -3.79 7.18
N ASN A 166 1.43 -4.25 6.43
CA ASN A 166 1.65 -5.11 5.28
C ASN A 166 2.02 -4.29 4.05
N VAL A 167 3.00 -4.74 3.29
CA VAL A 167 3.28 -4.19 1.96
C VAL A 167 2.20 -4.70 1.00
N ILE A 168 1.37 -3.80 0.48
CA ILE A 168 0.22 -4.14 -0.37
C ILE A 168 0.43 -3.79 -1.85
N ALA A 169 1.33 -2.85 -2.13
CA ALA A 169 1.60 -2.34 -3.48
C ALA A 169 2.96 -1.64 -3.55
N PHE A 170 3.32 -1.17 -4.74
CA PHE A 170 4.55 -0.41 -4.99
C PHE A 170 4.30 0.74 -5.97
N GLY A 171 5.00 1.84 -5.73
CA GLY A 171 5.32 2.83 -6.74
C GLY A 171 6.74 2.65 -7.23
N GLY A 172 6.97 2.89 -8.52
CA GLY A 172 8.32 2.85 -9.11
C GLY A 172 8.58 4.08 -9.95
N ARG A 173 9.66 4.83 -9.68
CA ARG A 173 10.06 6.02 -10.41
C ARG A 173 11.34 5.79 -11.19
N VAL A 174 11.40 6.24 -12.44
CA VAL A 174 12.64 6.29 -13.21
C VAL A 174 13.63 7.28 -12.59
N MET A 175 14.91 7.02 -12.75
CA MET A 175 15.98 7.90 -12.25
C MET A 175 16.41 8.94 -13.28
N ASP A 176 15.99 8.76 -14.51
CA ASP A 176 16.22 9.62 -15.68
C ASP A 176 14.92 10.27 -16.18
N ASP A 177 14.93 10.85 -17.38
CA ASP A 177 13.79 11.51 -18.02
C ASP A 177 12.92 10.55 -18.85
N SER A 178 13.12 9.23 -18.73
CA SER A 178 12.32 8.24 -19.44
C SER A 178 10.87 8.25 -18.98
N LYS A 179 9.96 7.89 -19.89
CA LYS A 179 8.52 7.84 -19.60
C LYS A 179 8.01 6.41 -19.60
N PRO A 180 7.01 6.11 -18.78
CA PRO A 180 6.35 6.99 -17.81
C PRO A 180 7.23 7.23 -16.58
N LYS A 181 7.22 8.47 -16.06
CA LYS A 181 8.00 8.88 -14.88
C LYS A 181 7.71 7.99 -13.67
N TYR A 182 6.44 7.70 -13.42
CA TYR A 182 5.98 6.78 -12.38
C TYR A 182 5.18 5.61 -12.96
N ILE A 183 5.37 4.44 -12.38
CA ILE A 183 4.49 3.28 -12.54
C ILE A 183 4.04 2.87 -11.13
N ASN A 184 2.73 2.70 -10.94
CA ASN A 184 2.15 2.20 -9.72
C ASN A 184 1.55 0.81 -9.95
N THR A 185 1.54 -0.03 -8.90
CA THR A 185 0.80 -1.29 -8.90
C THR A 185 -0.65 -1.03 -9.31
N SER A 186 -1.16 -1.84 -10.23
CA SER A 186 -2.58 -1.86 -10.59
C SER A 186 -3.39 -2.51 -9.47
N ASP A 187 -4.74 -2.45 -9.55
CA ASP A 187 -5.60 -3.13 -8.58
C ASP A 187 -5.29 -4.62 -8.50
N THR A 188 -5.22 -5.11 -7.28
CA THR A 188 -4.95 -6.52 -6.94
C THR A 188 -5.93 -6.99 -5.87
N PRO A 189 -5.99 -8.29 -5.55
CA PRO A 189 -6.81 -8.78 -4.44
C PRO A 189 -6.45 -8.19 -3.06
N VAL A 190 -5.26 -7.57 -2.91
CA VAL A 190 -4.78 -6.96 -1.66
C VAL A 190 -4.66 -5.44 -1.73
N TYR A 191 -4.87 -4.82 -2.88
CA TYR A 191 -4.73 -3.38 -3.08
C TYR A 191 -5.72 -2.82 -4.09
N LYS A 192 -6.36 -1.70 -3.76
CA LYS A 192 -7.18 -0.89 -4.67
C LYS A 192 -6.67 0.54 -4.68
N LYS A 193 -6.42 1.09 -5.86
CA LYS A 193 -5.92 2.48 -6.01
C LYS A 193 -6.87 3.50 -5.40
N SER A 194 -8.18 3.30 -5.56
CA SER A 194 -9.21 4.20 -5.01
C SER A 194 -9.18 4.32 -3.49
N ASN A 195 -8.57 3.37 -2.79
CA ASN A 195 -8.43 3.37 -1.33
C ASN A 195 -6.98 3.59 -0.88
N GLY A 196 -6.04 3.62 -1.84
CA GLY A 196 -4.61 3.72 -1.54
C GLY A 196 -4.22 5.11 -1.06
N VAL A 197 -3.62 5.18 0.13
CA VAL A 197 -3.01 6.39 0.68
C VAL A 197 -1.61 6.05 1.14
N PHE A 198 -0.61 6.73 0.59
CA PHE A 198 0.78 6.55 0.97
C PHE A 198 1.07 7.21 2.31
N ALA A 199 1.82 6.52 3.17
CA ALA A 199 2.27 6.93 4.49
C ALA A 199 1.17 7.10 5.56
N LEU A 200 -0.10 6.76 5.29
CA LEU A 200 -1.14 6.81 6.33
C LEU A 200 -0.84 5.87 7.51
N ASN A 201 -0.14 4.76 7.27
CA ASN A 201 0.34 3.85 8.31
C ASN A 201 1.27 4.53 9.33
N PHE A 202 2.00 5.56 8.92
CA PHE A 202 2.83 6.40 9.80
C PHE A 202 2.02 7.58 10.35
N ALA A 203 1.32 8.31 9.47
CA ALA A 203 0.61 9.54 9.79
C ALA A 203 -0.49 9.35 10.84
N LYS A 204 -1.13 8.17 10.91
CA LYS A 204 -2.14 7.86 11.94
C LYS A 204 -1.63 7.96 13.38
N ASN A 205 -0.31 7.93 13.59
CA ASN A 205 0.33 8.00 14.91
C ASN A 205 0.95 9.38 15.20
N ALA A 206 0.71 10.38 14.35
CA ALA A 206 1.35 11.69 14.44
C ALA A 206 0.84 12.56 15.61
N ASN A 207 -0.14 12.11 16.40
CA ASN A 207 -0.79 12.85 17.48
C ASN A 207 -1.32 14.24 17.09
N GLU A 208 -1.66 14.43 15.81
CA GLU A 208 -2.21 15.66 15.25
C GLU A 208 -3.59 15.37 14.66
N ASN A 209 -4.56 16.27 14.92
CA ASN A 209 -5.90 16.18 14.33
C ASN A 209 -5.95 16.62 12.86
N LYS A 210 -4.79 16.78 12.22
CA LYS A 210 -4.63 17.31 10.87
C LYS A 210 -3.75 16.40 10.04
N LEU A 211 -4.10 16.22 8.76
CA LEU A 211 -3.27 15.57 7.78
C LEU A 211 -2.83 16.56 6.70
N LEU A 212 -1.58 16.47 6.26
CA LEU A 212 -1.04 17.22 5.13
C LEU A 212 -1.14 16.34 3.88
N LEU A 213 -2.01 16.69 2.95
CA LEU A 213 -2.18 15.98 1.68
C LEU A 213 -1.31 16.63 0.62
N VAL A 214 -0.30 15.89 0.14
CA VAL A 214 0.64 16.31 -0.91
C VAL A 214 0.52 15.43 -2.16
N GLU A 215 1.20 15.80 -3.26
CA GLU A 215 1.00 15.15 -4.55
C GLU A 215 1.66 13.78 -4.66
N GLY A 216 2.87 13.59 -4.10
CA GLY A 216 3.67 12.42 -4.44
C GLY A 216 4.50 11.82 -3.31
N TYR A 217 5.13 10.69 -3.64
CA TYR A 217 5.98 9.95 -2.71
C TYR A 217 7.11 10.79 -2.11
N MET A 218 7.80 11.54 -2.95
CA MET A 218 8.98 12.28 -2.53
C MET A 218 8.63 13.42 -1.59
N ASP A 219 7.49 14.09 -1.82
CA ASP A 219 7.01 15.19 -1.00
C ASP A 219 6.64 14.72 0.40
N VAL A 220 5.90 13.59 0.49
CA VAL A 220 5.62 12.93 1.78
C VAL A 220 6.91 12.59 2.51
N ILE A 221 7.86 11.94 1.84
CA ILE A 221 9.10 11.47 2.47
C ILE A 221 9.94 12.66 2.96
N ALA A 222 10.02 13.74 2.17
CA ALA A 222 10.72 14.96 2.55
C ALA A 222 10.07 15.64 3.77
N LEU A 223 8.75 15.73 3.80
CA LEU A 223 8.01 16.27 4.93
C LEU A 223 8.20 15.43 6.21
N HIS A 224 8.10 14.11 6.12
CA HIS A 224 8.36 13.23 7.25
C HIS A 224 9.79 13.41 7.78
N GLN A 225 10.78 13.51 6.89
CA GLN A 225 12.17 13.78 7.29
C GLN A 225 12.33 15.15 7.98
N ALA A 226 11.54 16.14 7.58
CA ALA A 226 11.50 17.46 8.20
C ALA A 226 10.68 17.52 9.51
N GLY A 227 10.09 16.39 9.95
CA GLY A 227 9.31 16.29 11.17
C GLY A 227 7.80 16.39 11.01
N PHE A 228 7.29 16.63 9.80
CA PHE A 228 5.84 16.64 9.50
C PHE A 228 5.35 15.20 9.25
N THR A 229 5.22 14.43 10.33
CA THR A 229 4.90 12.99 10.25
C THR A 229 3.45 12.70 9.93
N ASN A 230 2.59 13.73 9.84
CA ASN A 230 1.21 13.70 9.41
C ASN A 230 1.02 13.89 7.88
N ALA A 231 2.10 13.95 7.10
CA ALA A 231 2.03 14.07 5.64
C ALA A 231 1.64 12.74 4.98
N ILE A 232 0.74 12.82 3.98
CA ILE A 232 0.23 11.69 3.20
C ILE A 232 0.11 12.07 1.72
N ALA A 233 -0.01 11.06 0.83
CA ALA A 233 -0.35 11.30 -0.58
C ALA A 233 -1.38 10.27 -1.09
N CYS A 234 -2.29 10.74 -1.94
CA CYS A 234 -3.20 9.92 -2.75
C CYS A 234 -2.57 9.72 -4.12
N LEU A 235 -2.18 8.48 -4.46
CA LEU A 235 -1.26 8.20 -5.55
C LEU A 235 -1.96 7.96 -6.88
N GLY A 236 -1.73 8.88 -7.83
CA GLY A 236 -2.03 8.66 -9.26
C GLY A 236 -3.50 8.72 -9.65
N THR A 237 -4.37 9.28 -8.81
CA THR A 237 -5.79 9.53 -9.10
C THR A 237 -6.22 10.83 -8.43
N ALA A 238 -7.30 11.45 -8.93
CA ALA A 238 -8.02 12.46 -8.18
C ALA A 238 -8.42 11.90 -6.80
N PHE A 239 -8.52 12.77 -5.82
CA PHE A 239 -8.95 12.42 -4.47
C PHE A 239 -10.34 11.78 -4.49
N THR A 240 -10.48 10.56 -3.96
CA THR A 240 -11.72 9.78 -4.05
C THR A 240 -12.57 9.89 -2.79
N SER A 241 -13.87 9.61 -2.91
CA SER A 241 -14.77 9.53 -1.76
C SER A 241 -14.34 8.45 -0.76
N GLU A 242 -13.79 7.35 -1.24
CA GLU A 242 -13.28 6.26 -0.41
C GLU A 242 -12.08 6.69 0.41
N GLN A 243 -11.16 7.46 -0.19
CA GLN A 243 -10.01 8.06 0.50
C GLN A 243 -10.48 9.08 1.53
N ALA A 244 -11.44 9.97 1.19
CA ALA A 244 -12.00 10.93 2.12
C ALA A 244 -12.62 10.23 3.34
N ASN A 245 -13.42 9.19 3.12
CA ASN A 245 -14.03 8.38 4.17
C ASN A 245 -13.00 7.62 5.02
N LEU A 246 -11.86 7.23 4.43
CA LEU A 246 -10.77 6.63 5.17
C LEU A 246 -10.08 7.65 6.06
N LEU A 247 -9.72 8.82 5.51
CA LEU A 247 -8.94 9.84 6.20
C LEU A 247 -9.74 10.52 7.32
N SER A 248 -11.07 10.68 7.17
CA SER A 248 -11.94 11.26 8.22
C SER A 248 -11.94 10.48 9.54
N ARG A 249 -11.39 9.26 9.56
CA ARG A 249 -11.21 8.46 10.78
C ARG A 249 -9.93 8.81 11.56
N TYR A 250 -9.01 9.51 10.93
CA TYR A 250 -7.67 9.78 11.45
C TYR A 250 -7.39 11.27 11.64
N ALA A 251 -8.20 12.15 11.06
CA ALA A 251 -8.06 13.59 11.20
C ALA A 251 -9.39 14.32 11.05
N GLU A 252 -9.50 15.45 11.71
CA GLU A 252 -10.63 16.37 11.62
C GLU A 252 -10.45 17.37 10.47
N GLU A 253 -9.21 17.61 10.06
CA GLU A 253 -8.83 18.57 9.01
C GLU A 253 -7.81 17.96 8.05
N ILE A 254 -7.99 18.22 6.76
CA ILE A 254 -7.01 17.90 5.72
C ILE A 254 -6.54 19.20 5.09
N ILE A 255 -5.24 19.46 5.18
CA ILE A 255 -4.59 20.61 4.56
C ILE A 255 -4.01 20.14 3.23
N ILE A 256 -4.53 20.67 2.12
CA ILE A 256 -4.06 20.34 0.77
C ILE A 256 -2.83 21.21 0.47
N CYS A 257 -1.71 20.58 0.19
CA CYS A 257 -0.43 21.21 -0.10
C CYS A 257 0.08 20.72 -1.48
N TYR A 258 -0.65 21.07 -2.53
CA TYR A 258 -0.30 20.73 -3.91
C TYR A 258 0.58 21.78 -4.54
N ASP A 259 1.32 21.40 -5.59
CA ASP A 259 2.16 22.32 -6.34
C ASP A 259 1.33 23.45 -6.98
N ASN A 260 1.84 24.65 -6.97
CA ASN A 260 1.15 25.82 -7.54
C ASN A 260 1.30 25.89 -9.08
N ASP A 261 1.29 24.74 -9.74
CA ASP A 261 1.24 24.64 -11.20
C ASP A 261 -0.21 24.48 -11.72
N GLY A 262 -0.39 24.42 -13.05
CA GLY A 262 -1.73 24.30 -13.65
C GLY A 262 -2.47 23.04 -13.23
N ALA A 263 -1.76 21.91 -13.09
CA ALA A 263 -2.34 20.63 -12.71
C ALA A 263 -2.69 20.58 -11.22
N GLY A 264 -1.83 21.11 -10.34
CA GLY A 264 -2.06 21.17 -8.91
C GLY A 264 -3.25 22.06 -8.54
N ARG A 265 -3.41 23.22 -9.25
CA ARG A 265 -4.57 24.10 -9.05
C ARG A 265 -5.89 23.46 -9.49
N GLU A 266 -5.88 22.69 -10.57
CA GLU A 266 -7.08 21.99 -11.05
C GLU A 266 -7.45 20.83 -10.12
N ALA A 267 -6.46 20.21 -9.47
CA ALA A 267 -6.67 19.11 -8.52
C ALA A 267 -7.13 19.57 -7.12
N THR A 268 -6.88 20.84 -6.75
CA THR A 268 -7.33 21.46 -5.48
C THR A 268 -8.77 21.95 -5.59
#